data_5cf5e71d733e7bb95e092e2ff3525f4c
#
_entry.id   5cf5e71d733e7bb95e092e2ff3525f4c
#
_cell.length_a   1.000
_cell.length_b   1.000
_cell.length_c   1.000
_cell.angle_alpha   90.00
_cell.angle_beta   90.00
_cell.angle_gamma   90.00
#
_symmetry.space_group_name_H-M   'P 1'
#
loop_
_entity.id
_entity.type
_entity.pdbx_description
1 polymer ?
#
loop_
_entity_poly.entity_id
_entity_poly.type
_entity_poly.pdbx_seq_one_letter_code
_entity_poly.pdbx_strand_id
1 'polypeptide(L)'
;MPLKFRRLSATFAICRLAPDASVPPAILDVPFISITRTSEELSIVCPVNQAPQNAKCELPWTCFKLEGPFPFSLTGVLASVIDPLAQSGIPIFAISTFDTDYLLVKEEFAESALKTLQAAGHELIS
;
A
#
# COMPACT_ATOMS: atom_id res chain seq x y z
N MET A 1 2.52 3.42 -20.03
CA MET A 1 1.24 2.73 -19.80
C MET A 1 0.38 3.55 -18.86
N PRO A 2 -0.61 4.30 -19.36
CA PRO A 2 -1.52 5.06 -18.49
C PRO A 2 -2.42 4.12 -17.71
N LEU A 3 -2.55 4.38 -16.42
CA LEU A 3 -3.38 3.61 -15.52
C LEU A 3 -4.36 4.53 -14.80
N LYS A 4 -5.43 3.94 -14.30
CA LYS A 4 -6.35 4.62 -13.38
C LYS A 4 -6.05 4.13 -11.98
N PHE A 5 -6.13 5.04 -11.02
CA PHE A 5 -5.90 4.69 -9.62
C PHE A 5 -6.86 5.48 -8.74
N ARG A 6 -7.06 4.99 -7.52
CA ARG A 6 -7.88 5.68 -6.53
C ARG A 6 -7.18 5.71 -5.17
N ARG A 7 -7.47 6.75 -4.41
CA ARG A 7 -6.98 6.90 -3.05
C ARG A 7 -7.99 6.25 -2.11
N LEU A 8 -7.53 5.35 -1.25
CA LEU A 8 -8.39 4.78 -0.22
C LEU A 8 -8.69 5.85 0.84
N SER A 9 -9.88 5.80 1.42
CA SER A 9 -10.33 6.83 2.37
C SER A 9 -9.62 6.76 3.71
N ALA A 10 -9.19 5.56 4.13
CA ALA A 10 -8.48 5.37 5.41
C ALA A 10 -7.00 5.71 5.27
N THR A 11 -6.33 5.95 6.39
CA THR A 11 -4.88 5.95 6.48
C THR A 11 -4.44 4.68 7.21
N PHE A 12 -3.19 4.27 7.00
CA PHE A 12 -2.73 2.94 7.36
C PHE A 12 -1.49 2.97 8.24
N ALA A 13 -1.34 1.92 9.02
CA ALA A 13 -0.13 1.61 9.77
C ALA A 13 0.53 0.38 9.17
N ILE A 14 1.86 0.40 9.09
CA ILE A 14 2.67 -0.76 8.72
C ILE A 14 3.35 -1.23 9.98
N CYS A 15 3.03 -2.44 10.42
CA CYS A 15 3.39 -2.93 11.75
C CYS A 15 4.20 -4.22 11.65
N ARG A 16 5.18 -4.34 12.57
CA ARG A 16 5.99 -5.54 12.70
C ARG A 16 5.78 -6.16 14.07
N LEU A 17 5.52 -7.46 14.10
CA LEU A 17 5.44 -8.27 15.31
C LEU A 17 6.40 -9.44 15.22
N ALA A 18 6.60 -10.13 16.35
CA ALA A 18 7.40 -11.35 16.36
C ALA A 18 6.81 -12.39 15.39
N PRO A 19 7.65 -13.27 14.78
CA PRO A 19 7.17 -14.19 13.77
C PRO A 19 6.12 -15.18 14.28
N ASP A 20 6.08 -15.45 15.57
CA ASP A 20 5.10 -16.37 16.19
C ASP A 20 3.93 -15.65 16.86
N ALA A 21 3.83 -14.33 16.71
CA ALA A 21 2.75 -13.56 17.31
C ALA A 21 1.40 -13.94 16.68
N SER A 22 0.35 -13.84 17.49
CA SER A 22 -1.03 -14.03 17.02
C SER A 22 -1.53 -12.78 16.33
N VAL A 23 -2.30 -12.98 15.26
CA VAL A 23 -3.00 -11.89 14.58
C VAL A 23 -4.23 -11.52 15.41
N PRO A 24 -4.38 -10.25 15.85
CA PRO A 24 -5.59 -9.87 16.59
C PRO A 24 -6.85 -10.06 15.74
N PRO A 25 -7.88 -10.78 16.22
CA PRO A 25 -9.06 -11.05 15.40
C PRO A 25 -9.78 -9.79 14.91
N ALA A 26 -9.74 -8.71 15.67
CA ALA A 26 -10.44 -7.47 15.32
C ALA A 26 -9.93 -6.85 14.01
N ILE A 27 -8.67 -7.07 13.64
CA ILE A 27 -8.12 -6.48 12.41
C ILE A 27 -8.52 -7.26 11.15
N LEU A 28 -9.10 -8.45 11.32
CA LEU A 28 -9.53 -9.28 10.18
C LEU A 28 -10.83 -8.78 9.55
N ASP A 29 -11.54 -7.89 10.22
CA ASP A 29 -12.88 -7.44 9.82
C ASP A 29 -12.87 -5.98 9.34
N VAL A 30 -11.82 -5.60 8.61
CA VAL A 30 -11.66 -4.25 8.07
C VAL A 30 -11.62 -4.31 6.55
N PRO A 31 -11.97 -3.19 5.86
CA PRO A 31 -12.03 -3.19 4.39
C PRO A 31 -10.72 -3.50 3.69
N PHE A 32 -9.59 -3.14 4.29
CA PHE A 32 -8.27 -3.43 3.72
C PHE A 32 -7.31 -3.84 4.82
N ILE A 33 -6.71 -5.00 4.63
CA ILE A 33 -5.65 -5.51 5.50
C ILE A 33 -4.69 -6.35 4.66
N SER A 34 -3.41 -6.31 4.99
CA SER A 34 -2.42 -7.20 4.40
C SER A 34 -1.61 -7.83 5.52
N ILE A 35 -1.47 -9.14 5.50
CA ILE A 35 -0.75 -9.90 6.52
C ILE A 35 0.24 -10.82 5.83
N THR A 36 1.49 -10.74 6.24
CA THR A 36 2.53 -11.63 5.75
C THR A 36 3.30 -12.18 6.95
N ARG A 37 3.31 -13.50 7.10
CA ARG A 37 4.13 -14.17 8.12
C ARG A 37 5.29 -14.85 7.45
N THR A 38 6.48 -14.58 7.96
CA THR A 38 7.70 -15.28 7.55
C THR A 38 8.34 -15.90 8.79
N SER A 39 9.44 -16.59 8.62
CA SER A 39 10.20 -17.11 9.77
C SER A 39 10.84 -16.00 10.59
N GLU A 40 10.88 -14.77 10.07
CA GLU A 40 11.58 -13.65 10.69
C GLU A 40 10.65 -12.59 11.26
N GLU A 41 9.40 -12.50 10.79
CA GLU A 41 8.48 -11.45 11.21
C GLU A 41 7.03 -11.78 10.88
N LEU A 42 6.15 -11.14 11.62
CA LEU A 42 4.77 -10.98 11.21
C LEU A 42 4.58 -9.52 10.80
N SER A 43 4.27 -9.29 9.53
CA SER A 43 4.06 -7.96 8.96
C SER A 43 2.57 -7.73 8.73
N ILE A 44 2.04 -6.61 9.23
CA ILE A 44 0.62 -6.29 9.12
C ILE A 44 0.48 -4.87 8.62
N VAL A 45 -0.35 -4.70 7.58
CA VAL A 45 -0.80 -3.39 7.12
C VAL A 45 -2.30 -3.30 7.42
N CYS A 46 -2.69 -2.31 8.20
CA CYS A 46 -4.08 -2.16 8.64
C CYS A 46 -4.40 -0.68 8.85
N PRO A 47 -5.70 -0.32 8.96
CA PRO A 47 -6.05 1.06 9.29
C PRO A 47 -5.39 1.50 10.60
N VAL A 48 -5.02 2.77 10.66
CA VAL A 48 -4.26 3.33 11.79
C VAL A 48 -4.92 3.03 13.14
N ASN A 49 -6.26 3.13 13.21
CA ASN A 49 -6.99 2.91 14.45
C ASN A 49 -7.07 1.44 14.88
N GLN A 50 -6.57 0.53 14.06
CA GLN A 50 -6.54 -0.91 14.35
C GLN A 50 -5.12 -1.42 14.61
N ALA A 51 -4.12 -0.53 14.64
CA ALA A 51 -2.73 -0.96 14.84
C ALA A 51 -2.56 -1.71 16.16
N PRO A 52 -1.92 -2.90 16.16
CA PRO A 52 -1.69 -3.66 17.39
C PRO A 52 -0.80 -2.88 18.36
N GLN A 53 -1.13 -2.92 19.65
CA GLN A 53 -0.40 -2.17 20.67
C GLN A 53 1.01 -2.72 20.94
N ASN A 54 1.18 -4.02 20.74
CA ASN A 54 2.48 -4.69 20.98
C ASN A 54 3.36 -4.76 19.73
N ALA A 55 3.05 -3.96 18.72
CA ALA A 55 3.78 -3.95 17.46
C ALA A 55 4.64 -2.71 17.34
N LYS A 56 5.72 -2.83 16.56
CA LYS A 56 6.49 -1.68 16.10
C LYS A 56 5.84 -1.19 14.81
N CYS A 57 5.30 0.02 14.83
CA CYS A 57 4.52 0.54 13.70
C CYS A 57 5.10 1.82 13.15
N GLU A 58 5.04 1.95 11.82
CA GLU A 58 5.22 3.22 11.13
C GLU A 58 3.88 3.66 10.58
N LEU A 59 3.51 4.89 10.84
CA LEU A 59 2.21 5.46 10.46
C LEU A 59 2.30 7.00 10.47
N PRO A 60 1.38 7.73 9.79
CA PRO A 60 0.34 7.21 8.92
C PRO A 60 0.80 7.10 7.47
N TRP A 61 0.18 6.19 6.72
CA TRP A 61 0.42 5.99 5.31
C TRP A 61 -0.85 6.21 4.51
N THR A 62 -0.70 6.78 3.31
CA THR A 62 -1.77 6.90 2.33
C THR A 62 -1.66 5.74 1.34
N CYS A 63 -2.78 5.13 0.99
CA CYS A 63 -2.80 4.00 0.06
C CYS A 63 -3.49 4.38 -1.25
N PHE A 64 -2.83 4.07 -2.36
CA PHE A 64 -3.38 4.19 -3.70
C PHE A 64 -3.59 2.79 -4.28
N LYS A 65 -4.79 2.53 -4.76
CA LYS A 65 -5.13 1.29 -5.42
C LYS A 65 -5.10 1.48 -6.93
N LEU A 66 -4.39 0.61 -7.65
CA LEU A 66 -4.45 0.59 -9.11
C LEU A 66 -5.74 -0.10 -9.54
N GLU A 67 -6.44 0.48 -10.53
CA GLU A 67 -7.69 -0.11 -11.02
C GLU A 67 -7.38 -1.24 -11.98
N GLY A 68 -7.59 -2.46 -11.50
CA GLY A 68 -7.51 -3.70 -12.26
C GLY A 68 -8.90 -4.21 -12.59
N PRO A 69 -9.01 -5.53 -12.79
CA PRO A 69 -7.96 -6.53 -12.62
C PRO A 69 -6.92 -6.52 -13.76
N PHE A 70 -5.70 -6.94 -13.42
CA PHE A 70 -4.63 -7.11 -14.40
C PHE A 70 -4.28 -8.60 -14.51
N PRO A 71 -4.11 -9.15 -15.73
CA PRO A 71 -3.63 -10.53 -15.85
C PRO A 71 -2.21 -10.67 -15.30
N PHE A 72 -1.91 -11.81 -14.68
CA PHE A 72 -0.55 -12.06 -14.16
C PHE A 72 0.52 -11.98 -15.25
N SER A 73 0.15 -12.26 -16.50
CA SER A 73 1.06 -12.18 -17.63
C SER A 73 1.41 -10.75 -18.04
N LEU A 74 0.67 -9.75 -17.57
CA LEU A 74 0.91 -8.36 -17.92
C LEU A 74 2.12 -7.85 -17.16
N THR A 75 3.12 -7.36 -17.89
CA THR A 75 4.34 -6.82 -17.32
C THR A 75 4.31 -5.29 -17.32
N GLY A 76 5.10 -4.67 -16.44
CA GLY A 76 5.29 -3.22 -16.44
C GLY A 76 4.21 -2.41 -15.72
N VAL A 77 3.15 -3.05 -15.21
CA VAL A 77 2.09 -2.34 -14.49
C VAL A 77 2.68 -1.62 -13.28
N LEU A 78 3.32 -2.37 -12.40
CA LEU A 78 3.87 -1.80 -11.17
C LEU A 78 5.01 -0.82 -11.47
N ALA A 79 5.88 -1.16 -12.43
CA ALA A 79 6.99 -0.29 -12.81
C ALA A 79 6.51 1.07 -13.30
N SER A 80 5.38 1.13 -14.01
CA SER A 80 4.86 2.38 -14.57
C SER A 80 4.48 3.39 -13.50
N VAL A 81 4.22 2.95 -12.26
CA VAL A 81 3.93 3.84 -11.13
C VAL A 81 5.13 3.96 -10.19
N ILE A 82 5.90 2.88 -9.99
CA ILE A 82 7.07 2.92 -9.11
C ILE A 82 8.18 3.80 -9.68
N ASP A 83 8.46 3.69 -10.96
CA ASP A 83 9.56 4.43 -11.57
C ASP A 83 9.41 5.95 -11.43
N PRO A 84 8.25 6.57 -11.75
CA PRO A 84 8.07 7.99 -11.52
C PRO A 84 8.23 8.41 -10.06
N LEU A 85 7.71 7.59 -9.13
CA LEU A 85 7.81 7.88 -7.71
C LEU A 85 9.24 7.81 -7.22
N ALA A 86 9.99 6.80 -7.67
CA ALA A 86 11.40 6.66 -7.33
C ALA A 86 12.22 7.83 -7.87
N GLN A 87 11.96 8.28 -9.08
CA GLN A 87 12.63 9.42 -9.67
C GLN A 87 12.36 10.72 -8.92
N SER A 88 11.20 10.81 -8.28
CA SER A 88 10.84 11.95 -7.43
C SER A 88 11.29 11.80 -5.98
N GLY A 89 12.02 10.73 -5.66
CA GLY A 89 12.55 10.50 -4.32
C GLY A 89 11.51 10.12 -3.28
N ILE A 90 10.38 9.53 -3.71
CA ILE A 90 9.30 9.14 -2.81
C ILE A 90 9.42 7.66 -2.46
N PRO A 91 9.71 7.32 -1.20
CA PRO A 91 9.72 5.92 -0.76
C PRO A 91 8.32 5.31 -0.80
N ILE A 92 8.24 4.05 -1.18
CA ILE A 92 6.96 3.36 -1.27
C ILE A 92 7.00 2.02 -0.54
N PHE A 93 5.80 1.54 -0.20
CA PHE A 93 5.56 0.17 0.25
C PHE A 93 4.50 -0.41 -0.68
N ALA A 94 4.85 -1.46 -1.41
CA ALA A 94 3.97 -2.02 -2.43
C ALA A 94 3.37 -3.34 -1.97
N ILE A 95 2.10 -3.55 -2.29
CA ILE A 95 1.38 -4.80 -2.01
C ILE A 95 0.74 -5.26 -3.31
N SER A 96 1.07 -6.47 -3.74
CA SER A 96 0.45 -7.09 -4.91
C SER A 96 -0.54 -8.15 -4.45
N THR A 97 -1.73 -8.12 -5.04
CA THR A 97 -2.78 -9.10 -4.78
C THR A 97 -3.06 -9.90 -6.05
N PHE A 98 -4.06 -10.77 -6.00
CA PHE A 98 -4.48 -11.54 -7.18
C PHE A 98 -4.92 -10.63 -8.33
N ASP A 99 -5.67 -9.57 -8.02
CA ASP A 99 -6.28 -8.72 -9.03
C ASP A 99 -5.42 -7.51 -9.41
N THR A 100 -4.68 -6.92 -8.48
CA THR A 100 -4.07 -5.63 -8.71
C THR A 100 -2.96 -5.33 -7.70
N ASP A 101 -2.46 -4.10 -7.76
CA ASP A 101 -1.41 -3.60 -6.88
C ASP A 101 -1.90 -2.42 -6.06
N TYR A 102 -1.35 -2.30 -4.87
CA TYR A 102 -1.57 -1.18 -3.95
C TYR A 102 -0.23 -0.55 -3.61
N LEU A 103 -0.20 0.77 -3.57
CA LEU A 103 1.00 1.52 -3.22
C LEU A 103 0.72 2.35 -1.98
N LEU A 104 1.57 2.22 -0.98
CA LEU A 104 1.50 3.06 0.21
C LEU A 104 2.68 4.02 0.21
N VAL A 105 2.39 5.28 0.49
CA VAL A 105 3.39 6.33 0.69
C VAL A 105 3.11 6.98 2.04
N LYS A 106 4.13 7.44 2.74
CA LYS A 106 3.92 8.20 3.97
C LYS A 106 3.02 9.41 3.67
N GLU A 107 2.12 9.72 4.59
CA GLU A 107 1.12 10.76 4.37
C GLU A 107 1.75 12.11 4.00
N GLU A 108 2.94 12.41 4.53
CA GLU A 108 3.67 13.62 4.17
C GLU A 108 4.02 13.70 2.68
N PHE A 109 4.08 12.55 1.98
CA PHE A 109 4.36 12.49 0.56
C PHE A 109 3.11 12.32 -0.31
N ALA A 110 1.91 12.26 0.29
CA ALA A 110 0.70 11.90 -0.44
C ALA A 110 0.40 12.86 -1.60
N GLU A 111 0.47 14.17 -1.37
CA GLU A 111 0.21 15.15 -2.43
C GLU A 111 1.29 15.14 -3.50
N SER A 112 2.54 15.00 -3.12
CA SER A 112 3.66 14.89 -4.05
C SER A 112 3.53 13.64 -4.92
N ALA A 113 3.15 12.50 -4.31
CA ALA A 113 2.94 11.25 -5.03
C ALA A 113 1.79 11.39 -6.03
N LEU A 114 0.68 12.01 -5.62
CA LEU A 114 -0.46 12.23 -6.50
C LEU A 114 -0.07 13.06 -7.72
N LYS A 115 0.64 14.16 -7.51
CA LYS A 115 1.10 15.01 -8.61
C LYS A 115 2.07 14.28 -9.53
N THR A 116 2.97 13.49 -8.96
CA THR A 116 3.94 12.71 -9.73
C THR A 116 3.26 11.68 -10.62
N LEU A 117 2.27 10.95 -10.08
CA LEU A 117 1.54 9.96 -10.86
C LEU A 117 0.71 10.62 -11.97
N GLN A 118 0.08 11.74 -11.69
CA GLN A 118 -0.68 12.48 -12.71
C GLN A 118 0.23 13.02 -13.81
N ALA A 119 1.40 13.55 -13.45
CA ALA A 119 2.37 14.04 -14.43
C ALA A 119 2.90 12.91 -15.31
N ALA A 120 2.94 11.68 -14.82
CA ALA A 120 3.35 10.50 -15.58
C ALA A 120 2.23 9.96 -16.48
N GLY A 121 1.04 10.59 -16.46
CA GLY A 121 -0.07 10.22 -17.32
C GLY A 121 -1.11 9.31 -16.68
N HIS A 122 -0.98 9.00 -15.39
CA HIS A 122 -1.98 8.20 -14.68
C HIS A 122 -3.13 9.08 -14.21
N GLU A 123 -4.31 8.49 -14.13
CA GLU A 123 -5.54 9.22 -13.80
C GLU A 123 -6.06 8.81 -12.43
N LEU A 124 -6.27 9.82 -11.56
CA LEU A 124 -6.96 9.60 -10.30
C LEU A 124 -8.46 9.54 -10.55
N ILE A 125 -9.10 8.46 -10.11
CA ILE A 125 -10.55 8.34 -10.13
C ILE A 125 -11.07 8.35 -8.70
N SER A 126 -12.22 8.93 -8.51
CA SER A 126 -12.80 9.08 -7.17
C SER A 126 -13.81 7.98 -6.86
#